data_f0aca5de2e52f0c79d592b3ba6289d0f
#
_entry.id   f0aca5de2e52f0c79d592b3ba6289d0f
#
_cell.length_a   1.000
_cell.length_b   1.000
_cell.length_c   1.000
_cell.angle_alpha   90.00
_cell.angle_beta   90.00
_cell.angle_gamma   90.00
#
_symmetry.space_group_name_H-M   'P 1'
#
loop_
_entity.id
_entity.type
_entity.pdbx_description
1 polymer ?
#
loop_
_entity_poly.entity_id
_entity_poly.type
_entity_poly.pdbx_seq_one_letter_code
_entity_poly.pdbx_strand_id
1 'polypeptide(L)'
;MIKSFFDLLLTVLVVTILVVVVSTSSNLLWLNSMNMPIDFNLVTSTFLKDIVGMNFNSQIPLYLLISVPLILFLFCTKIISKRFLTNRIFHYVLSGGISMLLLMVLLPFALDNLEPISGSRTNIGKLCMTICGCLGGYLYGFRQIRNVDNEI
;
A
#
# COMPACT_ATOMS: atom_id res chain seq x y z
N MET A 1 -7.49 -18.96 -12.50
CA MET A 1 -8.02 -17.58 -12.43
C MET A 1 -8.46 -17.19 -11.01
N ILE A 2 -9.24 -18.00 -10.30
CA ILE A 2 -9.76 -17.71 -8.95
C ILE A 2 -8.62 -17.49 -7.93
N LYS A 3 -7.60 -18.36 -7.93
CA LYS A 3 -6.43 -18.22 -7.03
C LYS A 3 -5.71 -16.86 -7.20
N SER A 4 -5.49 -16.43 -8.44
CA SER A 4 -4.83 -15.15 -8.72
C SER A 4 -5.65 -13.94 -8.22
N PHE A 5 -6.97 -14.05 -8.20
CA PHE A 5 -7.85 -13.02 -7.64
C PHE A 5 -7.73 -12.95 -6.11
N PHE A 6 -7.72 -14.10 -5.44
CA PHE A 6 -7.51 -14.15 -3.99
C PHE A 6 -6.13 -13.59 -3.58
N ASP A 7 -5.08 -13.93 -4.34
CA ASP A 7 -3.73 -13.42 -4.09
C ASP A 7 -3.68 -11.88 -4.22
N LEU A 8 -4.41 -11.33 -5.20
CA LEU A 8 -4.50 -9.90 -5.42
C LEU A 8 -5.26 -9.22 -4.27
N LEU A 9 -6.41 -9.77 -3.86
CA LEU A 9 -7.21 -9.24 -2.75
C LEU A 9 -6.41 -9.25 -1.44
N LEU A 10 -5.69 -10.33 -1.16
CA LEU A 10 -4.82 -10.43 0.01
C LEU A 10 -3.67 -9.41 -0.06
N THR A 11 -3.09 -9.20 -1.25
CA THR A 11 -2.05 -8.18 -1.44
C THR A 11 -2.56 -6.79 -1.14
N VAL A 12 -3.75 -6.43 -1.66
CA VAL A 12 -4.39 -5.13 -1.36
C VAL A 12 -4.62 -4.97 0.13
N LEU A 13 -5.14 -6.00 0.81
CA LEU A 13 -5.38 -5.97 2.25
C LEU A 13 -4.08 -5.73 3.03
N VAL A 14 -3.02 -6.46 2.71
CA VAL A 14 -1.71 -6.32 3.39
C VAL A 14 -1.14 -4.91 3.15
N VAL A 15 -1.17 -4.41 1.92
CA VAL A 15 -0.67 -3.05 1.61
C VAL A 15 -1.49 -2.00 2.35
N THR A 16 -2.82 -2.13 2.39
CA THR A 16 -3.67 -1.19 3.13
C THR A 16 -3.32 -1.16 4.61
N ILE A 17 -3.13 -2.32 5.25
CA ILE A 17 -2.72 -2.38 6.66
C ILE A 17 -1.34 -1.71 6.85
N LEU A 18 -0.37 -2.00 6.00
CA LEU A 18 0.96 -1.39 6.08
C LEU A 18 0.91 0.13 5.93
N VAL A 19 0.10 0.64 5.02
CA VAL A 19 -0.09 2.09 4.83
C VAL A 19 -0.73 2.72 6.06
N VAL A 20 -1.73 2.08 6.68
CA VAL A 20 -2.31 2.57 7.94
C VAL A 20 -1.26 2.58 9.06
N VAL A 21 -0.44 1.53 9.19
CA VAL A 21 0.66 1.50 10.17
C VAL A 21 1.62 2.67 9.98
N VAL A 22 2.07 2.93 8.75
CA VAL A 22 2.97 4.05 8.45
C VAL A 22 2.31 5.39 8.76
N SER A 23 1.03 5.55 8.39
CA SER A 23 0.27 6.79 8.64
C SER A 23 0.09 7.05 10.14
N THR A 24 -0.33 6.04 10.90
CA THR A 24 -0.50 6.15 12.36
C THR A 24 0.83 6.41 13.06
N SER A 25 1.91 5.72 12.64
CA SER A 25 3.25 5.95 13.19
C SER A 25 3.72 7.37 12.94
N SER A 26 3.46 7.94 11.76
CA SER A 26 3.78 9.33 11.44
C SER A 26 3.04 10.31 12.35
N ASN A 27 1.74 10.06 12.62
CA ASN A 27 0.95 10.87 13.56
C ASN A 27 1.47 10.78 14.99
N LEU A 28 1.82 9.58 15.45
CA LEU A 28 2.38 9.38 16.80
C LEU A 28 3.74 10.05 16.97
N LEU A 29 4.61 10.00 15.96
CA LEU A 29 5.88 10.69 15.98
C LEU A 29 5.70 12.20 16.05
N TRP A 30 4.70 12.74 15.35
CA TRP A 30 4.36 14.16 15.44
C TRP A 30 3.86 14.54 16.84
N LEU A 31 2.97 13.73 17.45
CA LEU A 31 2.51 13.94 18.84
C LEU A 31 3.68 13.91 19.83
N ASN A 32 4.61 12.98 19.66
CA ASN A 32 5.83 12.91 20.49
C ASN A 32 6.69 14.17 20.37
N SER A 33 6.80 14.74 19.17
CA SER A 33 7.54 15.99 18.96
C SER A 33 6.92 17.20 19.66
N MET A 34 5.62 17.13 19.97
CA MET A 34 4.88 18.14 20.75
C MET A 34 4.91 17.88 22.27
N ASN A 35 5.77 16.97 22.75
CA ASN A 35 5.90 16.56 24.16
C ASN A 35 4.59 16.03 24.78
N MET A 36 3.70 15.46 23.96
CA MET A 36 2.50 14.80 24.48
C MET A 36 2.84 13.39 24.98
N PRO A 37 2.36 12.98 26.18
CA PRO A 37 2.62 11.65 26.70
C PRO A 37 1.97 10.59 25.79
N ILE A 38 2.79 9.68 25.28
CA ILE A 38 2.33 8.56 24.46
C ILE A 38 2.24 7.33 25.36
N ASP A 39 1.00 6.93 25.69
CA ASP A 39 0.74 5.69 26.42
C ASP A 39 0.45 4.55 25.44
N PHE A 40 0.72 3.30 25.84
CA PHE A 40 0.46 2.12 25.04
C PHE A 40 -1.03 1.98 24.66
N ASN A 41 -1.93 2.34 25.56
CA ASN A 41 -3.36 2.39 25.29
C ASN A 41 -3.72 3.40 24.19
N LEU A 42 -3.06 4.55 24.18
CA LEU A 42 -3.24 5.56 23.13
C LEU A 42 -2.80 5.01 21.76
N VAL A 43 -1.64 4.34 21.69
CA VAL A 43 -1.12 3.76 20.45
C VAL A 43 -2.10 2.75 19.87
N THR A 44 -2.54 1.78 20.67
CA THR A 44 -3.46 0.71 20.22
C THR A 44 -4.82 1.27 19.83
N SER A 45 -5.38 2.18 20.63
CA SER A 45 -6.68 2.80 20.32
C SER A 45 -6.64 3.67 19.06
N THR A 46 -5.55 4.42 18.85
CA THR A 46 -5.36 5.24 17.64
C THR A 46 -5.25 4.35 16.41
N PHE A 47 -4.46 3.28 16.50
CA PHE A 47 -4.30 2.34 15.39
C PHE A 47 -5.64 1.69 14.97
N LEU A 48 -6.43 1.22 15.92
CA LEU A 48 -7.75 0.64 15.64
C LEU A 48 -8.72 1.68 15.05
N LYS A 49 -8.73 2.90 15.60
CA LYS A 49 -9.55 3.99 15.09
C LYS A 49 -9.13 4.42 13.69
N ASP A 50 -7.83 4.43 13.38
CA ASP A 50 -7.33 4.78 12.05
C ASP A 50 -7.69 3.69 11.03
N ILE A 51 -7.60 2.39 11.38
CA ILE A 51 -8.05 1.31 10.50
C ILE A 51 -9.53 1.49 10.14
N VAL A 52 -10.37 1.70 11.14
CA VAL A 52 -11.81 1.87 10.92
C VAL A 52 -12.12 3.20 10.24
N GLY A 53 -11.52 4.28 10.73
CA GLY A 53 -11.78 5.64 10.24
C GLY A 53 -11.40 5.83 8.77
N MET A 54 -10.20 5.40 8.39
CA MET A 54 -9.70 5.55 7.01
C MET A 54 -10.40 4.64 6.00
N ASN A 55 -10.93 3.49 6.45
CA ASN A 55 -11.54 2.52 5.54
C ASN A 55 -13.08 2.59 5.50
N PHE A 56 -13.75 2.96 6.59
CA PHE A 56 -15.21 2.90 6.68
C PHE A 56 -15.86 4.27 6.85
N ASN A 57 -15.20 5.22 7.53
CA ASN A 57 -15.79 6.54 7.83
C ASN A 57 -15.28 7.66 6.91
N SER A 58 -14.33 7.39 6.03
CA SER A 58 -13.84 8.36 5.06
C SER A 58 -14.76 8.44 3.83
N GLN A 59 -14.85 9.61 3.20
CA GLN A 59 -15.61 9.79 1.95
C GLN A 59 -15.12 8.88 0.83
N ILE A 60 -13.81 8.66 0.76
CA ILE A 60 -13.18 7.69 -0.14
C ILE A 60 -12.43 6.69 0.72
N PRO A 61 -12.88 5.42 0.79
CA PRO A 61 -12.21 4.39 1.55
C PRO A 61 -10.76 4.19 1.09
N LEU A 62 -9.84 4.16 2.05
CA LEU A 62 -8.40 4.03 1.76
C LEU A 62 -8.09 2.76 0.95
N TYR A 63 -8.78 1.64 1.24
CA TYR A 63 -8.58 0.39 0.51
C TYR A 63 -8.96 0.51 -0.97
N LEU A 64 -10.00 1.29 -1.32
CA LEU A 64 -10.36 1.54 -2.72
C LEU A 64 -9.30 2.39 -3.42
N LEU A 65 -8.83 3.41 -2.74
CA LEU A 65 -7.84 4.34 -3.25
C LEU A 65 -6.50 3.65 -3.55
N ILE A 66 -6.11 2.68 -2.73
CA ILE A 66 -4.91 1.86 -2.94
C ILE A 66 -5.17 0.76 -3.97
N SER A 67 -6.35 0.14 -3.97
CA SER A 67 -6.63 -1.03 -4.82
C SER A 67 -6.60 -0.69 -6.29
N VAL A 68 -7.15 0.46 -6.71
CA VAL A 68 -7.26 0.84 -8.12
C VAL A 68 -5.89 0.90 -8.80
N PRO A 69 -4.92 1.74 -8.38
CA PRO A 69 -3.62 1.79 -9.02
C PRO A 69 -2.84 0.49 -8.86
N LEU A 70 -2.92 -0.17 -7.71
CA LEU A 70 -2.18 -1.39 -7.45
C LEU A 70 -2.65 -2.53 -8.34
N ILE A 71 -3.96 -2.73 -8.51
CA ILE A 71 -4.53 -3.73 -9.43
C ILE A 71 -4.11 -3.43 -10.86
N LEU A 72 -4.24 -2.19 -11.29
CA LEU A 72 -3.92 -1.77 -12.65
C LEU A 72 -2.45 -2.05 -12.98
N PHE A 73 -1.53 -1.62 -12.12
CA PHE A 73 -0.09 -1.82 -12.33
C PHE A 73 0.33 -3.29 -12.25
N LEU A 74 -0.19 -4.07 -11.29
CA LEU A 74 0.10 -5.50 -11.19
C LEU A 74 -0.46 -6.28 -12.38
N PHE A 75 -1.63 -5.89 -12.88
CA PHE A 75 -2.21 -6.50 -14.07
C PHE A 75 -1.38 -6.21 -15.32
N CYS A 76 -0.98 -4.96 -15.54
CA CYS A 76 -0.08 -4.59 -16.62
C CYS A 76 1.24 -5.38 -16.55
N THR A 77 1.82 -5.48 -15.35
CA THR A 77 3.05 -6.24 -15.14
C THR A 77 2.87 -7.72 -15.45
N LYS A 78 1.73 -8.31 -15.10
CA LYS A 78 1.41 -9.70 -15.43
C LYS A 78 1.40 -9.95 -16.95
N ILE A 79 0.92 -8.99 -17.74
CA ILE A 79 0.91 -9.09 -19.21
C ILE A 79 2.33 -8.94 -19.76
N ILE A 80 3.08 -7.97 -19.25
CA ILE A 80 4.44 -7.66 -19.71
C ILE A 80 5.43 -8.76 -19.31
N SER A 81 5.33 -9.29 -18.09
CA SER A 81 6.23 -10.31 -17.56
C SER A 81 6.18 -11.64 -18.31
N LYS A 82 5.09 -11.90 -19.06
CA LYS A 82 5.00 -13.07 -19.95
C LYS A 82 5.98 -12.98 -21.13
N ARG A 83 6.37 -11.78 -21.54
CA ARG A 83 7.28 -11.55 -22.70
C ARG A 83 8.75 -11.42 -22.29
N PHE A 84 9.04 -11.04 -21.04
CA PHE A 84 10.40 -10.85 -20.56
C PHE A 84 10.81 -12.01 -19.66
N LEU A 85 11.89 -12.73 -20.09
CA LEU A 85 12.46 -13.87 -19.35
C LEU A 85 13.25 -13.47 -18.08
N THR A 86 13.43 -12.18 -17.81
CA THR A 86 14.18 -11.67 -16.67
C THR A 86 13.37 -11.77 -15.37
N ASN A 87 14.00 -11.73 -14.22
CA ASN A 87 13.46 -11.90 -12.86
C ASN A 87 12.03 -11.36 -12.67
N ARG A 88 11.04 -12.22 -12.84
CA ARG A 88 9.61 -11.86 -12.77
C ARG A 88 9.23 -11.19 -11.45
N ILE A 89 9.83 -11.63 -10.32
CA ILE A 89 9.57 -11.04 -9.01
C ILE A 89 9.95 -9.56 -8.99
N PHE A 90 11.11 -9.21 -9.55
CA PHE A 90 11.59 -7.84 -9.58
C PHE A 90 10.61 -6.89 -10.28
N HIS A 91 10.03 -7.32 -11.39
CA HIS A 91 9.03 -6.52 -12.11
C HIS A 91 7.76 -6.27 -11.27
N TYR A 92 7.31 -7.25 -10.50
CA TYR A 92 6.16 -7.07 -9.58
C TYR A 92 6.48 -6.13 -8.42
N VAL A 93 7.68 -6.24 -7.83
CA VAL A 93 8.16 -5.34 -6.77
C VAL A 93 8.19 -3.90 -7.26
N LEU A 94 8.79 -3.69 -8.44
CA LEU A 94 8.91 -2.37 -9.04
C LEU A 94 7.55 -1.79 -9.39
N SER A 95 6.65 -2.59 -9.93
CA SER A 95 5.28 -2.21 -10.25
C SER A 95 4.49 -1.79 -9.00
N GLY A 96 4.59 -2.55 -7.90
CA GLY A 96 3.96 -2.18 -6.62
C GLY A 96 4.49 -0.87 -6.06
N GLY A 97 5.81 -0.65 -6.11
CA GLY A 97 6.43 0.60 -5.70
C GLY A 97 5.99 1.79 -6.55
N ILE A 98 6.04 1.65 -7.88
CA ILE A 98 5.62 2.72 -8.81
C ILE A 98 4.14 3.05 -8.61
N SER A 99 3.26 2.06 -8.44
CA SER A 99 1.83 2.30 -8.21
C SER A 99 1.58 3.15 -6.99
N MET A 100 2.27 2.88 -5.87
CA MET A 100 2.13 3.66 -4.64
C MET A 100 2.76 5.05 -4.74
N LEU A 101 3.92 5.16 -5.38
CA LEU A 101 4.56 6.45 -5.62
C LEU A 101 3.67 7.36 -6.49
N LEU A 102 3.13 6.81 -7.57
CA LEU A 102 2.25 7.53 -8.47
C LEU A 102 0.96 7.97 -7.76
N LEU A 103 0.39 7.10 -6.91
CA LEU A 103 -0.75 7.46 -6.08
C LEU A 103 -0.42 8.65 -5.18
N MET A 104 0.73 8.64 -4.48
CA MET A 104 1.14 9.73 -3.58
C MET A 104 1.40 11.05 -4.32
N VAL A 105 1.82 10.98 -5.58
CA VAL A 105 2.05 12.18 -6.40
C VAL A 105 0.74 12.71 -7.01
N LEU A 106 -0.12 11.82 -7.51
CA LEU A 106 -1.36 12.24 -8.19
C LEU A 106 -2.48 12.64 -7.23
N LEU A 107 -2.51 12.05 -6.02
CA LEU A 107 -3.59 12.28 -5.07
C LEU A 107 -3.75 13.76 -4.66
N PRO A 108 -2.68 14.52 -4.34
CA PRO A 108 -2.79 15.95 -4.06
C PRO A 108 -3.36 16.73 -5.23
N PHE A 109 -2.97 16.41 -6.48
CA PHE A 109 -3.52 17.08 -7.67
C PHE A 109 -5.01 16.80 -7.87
N ALA A 110 -5.48 15.60 -7.53
CA ALA A 110 -6.88 15.23 -7.64
C ALA A 110 -7.77 15.84 -6.54
N LEU A 111 -7.18 16.22 -5.41
CA LEU A 111 -7.87 16.72 -4.21
C LEU A 111 -7.48 18.18 -3.86
N ASP A 112 -7.26 19.03 -4.86
CA ASP A 112 -6.94 20.46 -4.67
C ASP A 112 -5.81 20.70 -3.65
N ASN A 113 -4.71 19.93 -3.76
CA ASN A 113 -3.54 19.97 -2.87
C ASN A 113 -3.81 19.49 -1.44
N LEU A 114 -4.92 18.80 -1.19
CA LEU A 114 -5.15 18.12 0.09
C LEU A 114 -4.36 16.82 0.12
N GLU A 115 -3.60 16.61 1.19
CA GLU A 115 -2.92 15.35 1.46
C GLU A 115 -3.74 14.55 2.50
N PRO A 116 -4.66 13.67 2.07
CA PRO A 116 -5.57 12.97 2.97
C PRO A 116 -4.86 11.91 3.83
N ILE A 117 -3.69 11.46 3.38
CA ILE A 117 -2.90 10.46 4.10
C ILE A 117 -1.79 11.20 4.86
N SER A 118 -1.86 11.23 6.18
CA SER A 118 -0.90 11.96 7.04
C SER A 118 0.55 11.52 6.81
N GLY A 119 0.78 10.24 6.54
CA GLY A 119 2.11 9.71 6.21
C GLY A 119 2.70 10.25 4.90
N SER A 120 1.89 10.75 3.96
CA SER A 120 2.38 11.28 2.69
C SER A 120 2.89 12.72 2.75
N ARG A 121 2.69 13.42 3.88
CA ARG A 121 3.10 14.82 4.06
C ARG A 121 4.61 15.02 4.12
N THR A 122 5.37 13.99 4.47
CA THR A 122 6.83 14.03 4.55
C THR A 122 7.46 13.20 3.44
N ASN A 123 8.65 13.61 2.95
CA ASN A 123 9.39 12.85 1.96
C ASN A 123 9.75 11.44 2.47
N ILE A 124 10.07 11.32 3.77
CA ILE A 124 10.34 10.03 4.43
C ILE A 124 9.10 9.17 4.42
N GLY A 125 7.93 9.74 4.74
CA GLY A 125 6.67 9.03 4.71
C GLY A 125 6.29 8.55 3.30
N LYS A 126 6.52 9.36 2.27
CA LYS A 126 6.34 8.94 0.86
C LYS A 126 7.23 7.76 0.50
N LEU A 127 8.49 7.77 0.95
CA LEU A 127 9.42 6.63 0.77
C LEU A 127 8.92 5.39 1.50
N CYS A 128 8.51 5.49 2.76
CA CYS A 128 7.97 4.36 3.52
C CYS A 128 6.73 3.75 2.84
N MET A 129 5.82 4.58 2.34
CA MET A 129 4.64 4.11 1.61
C MET A 129 4.99 3.46 0.28
N THR A 130 6.01 3.97 -0.43
CA THR A 130 6.53 3.32 -1.64
C THR A 130 7.10 1.93 -1.32
N ILE A 131 7.81 1.79 -0.21
CA ILE A 131 8.31 0.49 0.28
C ILE A 131 7.15 -0.46 0.59
N CYS A 132 6.06 0.02 1.20
CA CYS A 132 4.86 -0.80 1.40
C CYS A 132 4.30 -1.33 0.07
N GLY A 133 4.30 -0.51 -0.98
CA GLY A 133 3.95 -0.94 -2.33
C GLY A 133 4.88 -2.01 -2.90
N CYS A 134 6.19 -1.84 -2.71
CA CYS A 134 7.20 -2.83 -3.10
C CYS A 134 6.97 -4.18 -2.40
N LEU A 135 6.69 -4.17 -1.10
CA LEU A 135 6.37 -5.37 -0.33
C LEU A 135 5.09 -6.05 -0.84
N GLY A 136 4.07 -5.28 -1.16
CA GLY A 136 2.85 -5.81 -1.81
C GLY A 136 3.14 -6.46 -3.16
N GLY A 137 3.91 -5.78 -4.00
CA GLY A 137 4.36 -6.33 -5.29
C GLY A 137 5.18 -7.62 -5.14
N TYR A 138 6.06 -7.68 -4.15
CA TYR A 138 6.82 -8.89 -3.83
C TYR A 138 5.91 -10.06 -3.43
N LEU A 139 4.95 -9.82 -2.51
CA LEU A 139 4.01 -10.84 -2.07
C LEU A 139 3.17 -11.39 -3.23
N TYR A 140 2.68 -10.50 -4.09
CA TYR A 140 1.93 -10.92 -5.27
C TYR A 140 2.78 -11.71 -6.26
N GLY A 141 3.98 -11.21 -6.58
CA GLY A 141 4.91 -11.86 -7.50
C GLY A 141 5.32 -13.25 -7.03
N PHE A 142 5.68 -13.39 -5.76
CA PHE A 142 6.05 -14.66 -5.14
C PHE A 142 4.91 -15.69 -5.23
N ARG A 143 3.67 -15.29 -4.93
CA ARG A 143 2.51 -16.18 -5.02
C ARG A 143 2.17 -16.56 -6.45
N GLN A 144 2.30 -15.63 -7.40
CA GLN A 144 2.05 -15.91 -8.81
C GLN A 144 3.03 -16.95 -9.37
N ILE A 145 4.32 -16.89 -9.00
CA ILE A 145 5.32 -17.86 -9.45
C ILE A 145 5.03 -19.22 -8.84
N ARG A 146 4.78 -19.30 -7.53
CA ARG A 146 4.44 -20.54 -6.84
C ARG A 146 3.18 -21.23 -7.41
N ASN A 147 2.20 -20.45 -7.86
CA ASN A 147 0.99 -21.01 -8.48
C ASN A 147 1.28 -21.61 -9.86
N VAL A 148 2.23 -21.06 -10.61
CA VAL A 148 2.66 -21.62 -11.91
C VAL A 148 3.43 -22.92 -11.70
N ASP A 149 4.34 -22.97 -10.72
CA ASP A 149 5.13 -24.18 -10.43
C ASP A 149 4.27 -25.36 -9.94
N ASN A 150 3.12 -25.10 -9.34
CA ASN A 150 2.18 -26.14 -8.87
C ASN A 150 1.21 -26.63 -9.98
N GLU A 151 1.19 -26.02 -11.16
CA GLU A 151 0.35 -26.41 -12.30
C GLU A 151 1.15 -27.24 -13.36
N ILE A 152 2.45 -27.42 -13.16
CA ILE A 152 3.35 -28.27 -13.96
C ILE A 152 3.56 -29.61 -13.24
#